data_078a8d9f687591fec78254a2bd04af1e
#
_entry.id   078a8d9f687591fec78254a2bd04af1e
#
_cell.length_a   1.000
_cell.length_b   1.000
_cell.length_c   1.000
_cell.angle_alpha   90.00
_cell.angle_beta   90.00
_cell.angle_gamma   90.00
#
_symmetry.space_group_name_H-M   'P 1'
#
loop_
_entity.id
_entity.type
_entity.pdbx_description
1 polymer ?
#
loop_
_entity_poly.entity_id
_entity_poly.type
_entity_poly.pdbx_seq_one_letter_code
_entity_poly.pdbx_strand_id
1 'polypeptide(L)'
;TVAKDFFQAYVDATKANFISICQEAGADPAAIRKRMEDNIRAILDEYPNKLVYSSTLVDAVKASGYELSDESRKHLYDVHEEELWKDFVCNKNIPKCERYLTEYADGKYKTEAMIEYNRLLFQTVQKSPSASNFKRFFDHDRLNTFFNGRSKRESMAQALSIYDDYLYGNICKAQAIASIKQAIAEYEQAPYLSPGDKKYTNTLEYKKDSIDYETLKLEVNSPSKLGL
;
A
#
# COMPACT_ATOMS: atom_id res chain seq x y z
N THR A 1 -12.15 27.47 3.38
CA THR A 1 -11.74 28.75 3.99
C THR A 1 -12.70 29.15 5.09
N VAL A 2 -13.98 29.41 4.84
CA VAL A 2 -14.93 29.86 5.89
C VAL A 2 -15.04 28.88 7.04
N ALA A 3 -15.15 27.57 6.78
CA ALA A 3 -15.20 26.54 7.81
C ALA A 3 -13.89 26.44 8.60
N LYS A 4 -12.74 26.60 7.93
CA LYS A 4 -11.43 26.60 8.57
C LYS A 4 -11.25 27.84 9.48
N ASP A 5 -11.61 29.01 8.96
CA ASP A 5 -11.44 30.25 9.69
C ASP A 5 -12.38 30.31 10.90
N PHE A 6 -13.61 29.82 10.74
CA PHE A 6 -14.58 29.70 11.83
C PHE A 6 -14.10 28.71 12.91
N PHE A 7 -13.63 27.53 12.50
CA PHE A 7 -13.12 26.52 13.42
C PHE A 7 -11.84 26.99 14.11
N GLN A 8 -10.92 27.64 13.39
CA GLN A 8 -9.70 28.20 13.96
C GLN A 8 -10.00 29.31 14.97
N ALA A 9 -10.90 30.23 14.66
CA ALA A 9 -11.33 31.30 15.59
C ALA A 9 -11.93 30.67 16.89
N TYR A 10 -12.72 29.63 16.75
CA TYR A 10 -13.28 28.92 17.88
C TYR A 10 -12.19 28.22 18.72
N VAL A 11 -11.26 27.51 18.08
CA VAL A 11 -10.16 26.85 18.77
C VAL A 11 -9.29 27.84 19.51
N ASP A 12 -8.99 28.98 18.91
CA ASP A 12 -8.20 30.02 19.53
C ASP A 12 -8.92 30.61 20.75
N ALA A 13 -10.23 30.81 20.66
CA ALA A 13 -11.07 31.23 21.79
C ALA A 13 -11.12 30.19 22.92
N THR A 14 -11.11 28.90 22.60
CA THR A 14 -11.14 27.81 23.62
C THR A 14 -9.80 27.60 24.31
N LYS A 15 -8.67 27.90 23.64
CA LYS A 15 -7.33 27.79 24.23
C LYS A 15 -7.04 28.85 25.30
N ALA A 16 -7.61 30.03 25.16
CA ALA A 16 -7.35 31.18 26.04
C ALA A 16 -8.49 31.40 27.04
N ASN A 17 -8.58 30.58 28.08
CA ASN A 17 -9.55 30.76 29.18
C ASN A 17 -11.03 30.76 28.75
N PHE A 18 -11.39 29.92 27.81
CA PHE A 18 -12.76 29.80 27.29
C PHE A 18 -13.84 29.73 28.39
N ILE A 19 -13.58 28.94 29.44
CA ILE A 19 -14.52 28.81 30.56
C ILE A 19 -14.69 30.16 31.29
N SER A 20 -13.61 30.88 31.55
CA SER A 20 -13.64 32.20 32.18
C SER A 20 -14.37 33.23 31.32
N ILE A 21 -14.09 33.26 30.01
CA ILE A 21 -14.76 34.14 29.07
C ILE A 21 -16.28 33.86 29.01
N CYS A 22 -16.66 32.58 28.99
CA CYS A 22 -18.06 32.20 29.01
C CYS A 22 -18.75 32.64 30.31
N GLN A 23 -18.09 32.44 31.45
CA GLN A 23 -18.63 32.85 32.76
C GLN A 23 -18.81 34.37 32.87
N GLU A 24 -17.82 35.16 32.40
CA GLU A 24 -17.90 36.63 32.35
C GLU A 24 -19.01 37.12 31.43
N ALA A 25 -19.24 36.40 30.30
CA ALA A 25 -20.31 36.71 29.37
C ALA A 25 -21.69 36.16 29.80
N GLY A 26 -21.77 35.46 30.90
CA GLY A 26 -23.01 34.82 31.33
C GLY A 26 -23.46 33.68 30.42
N ALA A 27 -22.54 33.08 29.68
CA ALA A 27 -22.80 32.02 28.72
C ALA A 27 -22.41 30.62 29.28
N ASP A 28 -23.17 29.58 28.93
CA ASP A 28 -22.87 28.21 29.30
C ASP A 28 -21.82 27.63 28.32
N PRO A 29 -20.61 27.25 28.81
CA PRO A 29 -19.58 26.65 27.97
C PRO A 29 -20.05 25.37 27.25
N ALA A 30 -20.87 24.54 27.90
CA ALA A 30 -21.37 23.31 27.32
C ALA A 30 -22.33 23.57 26.16
N ALA A 31 -23.20 24.56 26.29
CA ALA A 31 -24.12 24.98 25.22
C ALA A 31 -23.36 25.51 23.99
N ILE A 32 -22.29 26.29 24.21
CA ILE A 32 -21.46 26.82 23.12
C ILE A 32 -20.72 25.69 22.39
N ARG A 33 -20.10 24.75 23.13
CA ARG A 33 -19.45 23.58 22.55
C ARG A 33 -20.42 22.75 21.73
N LYS A 34 -21.60 22.45 22.28
CA LYS A 34 -22.64 21.70 21.57
C LYS A 34 -23.02 22.39 20.26
N ARG A 35 -23.29 23.70 20.30
CA ARG A 35 -23.67 24.47 19.11
C ARG A 35 -22.58 24.41 18.03
N MET A 36 -21.32 24.47 18.43
CA MET A 36 -20.22 24.37 17.47
C MET A 36 -20.14 22.97 16.85
N GLU A 37 -20.27 21.91 17.65
CA GLU A 37 -20.26 20.55 17.13
C GLU A 37 -21.46 20.29 16.22
N ASP A 38 -22.63 20.83 16.53
CA ASP A 38 -23.81 20.81 15.66
C ASP A 38 -23.54 21.52 14.33
N ASN A 39 -22.81 22.65 14.34
CA ASN A 39 -22.40 23.34 13.12
C ASN A 39 -21.38 22.53 12.30
N ILE A 40 -20.42 21.86 12.94
CA ILE A 40 -19.48 20.95 12.24
C ILE A 40 -20.26 19.84 11.54
N ARG A 41 -21.23 19.24 12.23
CA ARG A 41 -22.08 18.19 11.65
C ARG A 41 -22.89 18.71 10.47
N ALA A 42 -23.52 19.88 10.60
CA ALA A 42 -24.26 20.50 9.50
C ALA A 42 -23.37 20.78 8.28
N ILE A 43 -22.14 21.26 8.49
CA ILE A 43 -21.18 21.47 7.40
C ILE A 43 -20.86 20.15 6.68
N LEU A 44 -20.63 19.08 7.41
CA LEU A 44 -20.31 17.76 6.84
C LEU A 44 -21.49 17.13 6.08
N ASP A 45 -22.73 17.38 6.55
CA ASP A 45 -23.93 16.78 5.98
C ASP A 45 -24.47 17.56 4.78
N GLU A 46 -24.41 18.88 4.79
CA GLU A 46 -25.09 19.75 3.84
C GLU A 46 -24.21 20.18 2.65
N TYR A 47 -22.88 20.25 2.81
CA TYR A 47 -22.03 20.78 1.74
C TYR A 47 -21.57 19.71 0.74
N PRO A 48 -21.53 20.03 -0.57
CA PRO A 48 -21.24 19.04 -1.62
C PRO A 48 -19.80 18.55 -1.67
N ASN A 49 -18.84 19.35 -1.21
CA ASN A 49 -17.41 19.00 -1.25
C ASN A 49 -16.94 18.38 0.09
N LYS A 50 -17.58 17.30 0.50
CA LYS A 50 -17.35 16.68 1.81
C LYS A 50 -15.89 16.33 2.09
N LEU A 51 -15.14 15.86 1.07
CA LEU A 51 -13.72 15.55 1.24
C LEU A 51 -12.89 16.77 1.64
N VAL A 52 -13.11 17.92 1.00
CA VAL A 52 -12.37 19.15 1.29
C VAL A 52 -12.69 19.64 2.70
N TYR A 53 -13.96 19.68 3.06
CA TYR A 53 -14.38 20.15 4.39
C TYR A 53 -13.97 19.18 5.49
N SER A 54 -14.18 17.88 5.33
CA SER A 54 -13.78 16.89 6.33
C SER A 54 -12.25 16.85 6.52
N SER A 55 -11.45 16.90 5.44
CA SER A 55 -9.99 17.01 5.54
C SER A 55 -9.56 18.24 6.30
N THR A 56 -10.14 19.42 5.98
CA THR A 56 -9.84 20.67 6.67
C THR A 56 -10.17 20.61 8.16
N LEU A 57 -11.31 20.01 8.51
CA LEU A 57 -11.72 19.85 9.91
C LEU A 57 -10.86 18.87 10.66
N VAL A 58 -10.51 17.72 10.05
CA VAL A 58 -9.59 16.73 10.65
C VAL A 58 -8.23 17.36 10.93
N ASP A 59 -7.68 18.09 9.97
CA ASP A 59 -6.39 18.76 10.13
C ASP A 59 -6.44 19.83 11.24
N ALA A 60 -7.53 20.60 11.29
CA ALA A 60 -7.72 21.61 12.32
C ALA A 60 -7.90 21.00 13.71
N VAL A 61 -8.63 19.89 13.85
CA VAL A 61 -8.77 19.17 15.11
C VAL A 61 -7.42 18.62 15.58
N LYS A 62 -6.67 17.97 14.69
CA LYS A 62 -5.32 17.46 15.01
C LYS A 62 -4.36 18.56 15.42
N ALA A 63 -4.33 19.67 14.68
CA ALA A 63 -3.43 20.80 14.94
C ALA A 63 -3.76 21.54 16.23
N SER A 64 -5.03 21.64 16.59
CA SER A 64 -5.51 22.37 17.76
C SER A 64 -5.42 21.57 19.07
N GLY A 65 -5.43 20.24 18.99
CA GLY A 65 -5.60 19.36 20.15
C GLY A 65 -6.98 19.50 20.78
N TYR A 66 -7.99 20.02 20.03
CA TYR A 66 -9.35 20.12 20.54
C TYR A 66 -10.01 18.76 20.67
N GLU A 67 -10.57 18.46 21.81
CA GLU A 67 -11.30 17.23 22.07
C GLU A 67 -12.78 17.41 21.71
N LEU A 68 -13.16 16.89 20.55
CA LEU A 68 -14.57 16.74 20.16
C LEU A 68 -15.26 15.70 21.09
N SER A 69 -16.57 15.82 21.25
CA SER A 69 -17.37 14.73 21.81
C SER A 69 -17.18 13.45 20.97
N ASP A 70 -17.34 12.29 21.61
CA ASP A 70 -17.15 11.00 20.92
C ASP A 70 -18.05 10.86 19.69
N GLU A 71 -19.28 11.38 19.78
CA GLU A 71 -20.24 11.38 18.67
C GLU A 71 -19.77 12.24 17.51
N SER A 72 -19.38 13.49 17.78
CA SER A 72 -18.93 14.43 16.75
C SER A 72 -17.60 14.00 16.13
N ARG A 73 -16.70 13.47 16.95
CA ARG A 73 -15.43 12.89 16.48
C ARG A 73 -15.68 11.71 15.55
N LYS A 74 -16.51 10.77 15.99
CA LYS A 74 -16.86 9.61 15.17
C LYS A 74 -17.48 10.04 13.84
N HIS A 75 -18.44 10.93 13.85
CA HIS A 75 -19.09 11.42 12.64
C HIS A 75 -18.09 12.07 11.67
N LEU A 76 -17.22 12.97 12.17
CA LEU A 76 -16.20 13.62 11.36
C LEU A 76 -15.24 12.60 10.71
N TYR A 77 -14.73 11.67 11.48
CA TYR A 77 -13.77 10.68 10.96
C TYR A 77 -14.45 9.66 10.04
N ASP A 78 -15.68 9.24 10.31
CA ASP A 78 -16.44 8.35 9.44
C ASP A 78 -16.71 9.02 8.06
N VAL A 79 -17.12 10.28 8.06
CA VAL A 79 -17.33 11.04 6.80
C VAL A 79 -15.99 11.23 6.05
N HIS A 80 -14.93 11.58 6.75
CA HIS A 80 -13.63 11.78 6.13
C HIS A 80 -13.06 10.49 5.53
N GLU A 81 -13.17 9.38 6.24
CA GLU A 81 -12.74 8.07 5.74
C GLU A 81 -13.51 7.67 4.48
N GLU A 82 -14.83 7.80 4.51
CA GLU A 82 -15.71 7.47 3.40
C GLU A 82 -15.37 8.31 2.14
N GLU A 83 -15.14 9.60 2.32
CA GLU A 83 -14.82 10.50 1.20
C GLU A 83 -13.40 10.29 0.65
N LEU A 84 -12.42 9.98 1.49
CA LEU A 84 -11.09 9.57 1.02
C LEU A 84 -11.14 8.27 0.21
N TRP A 85 -11.93 7.31 0.68
CA TRP A 85 -12.12 6.06 -0.04
C TRP A 85 -12.79 6.28 -1.39
N LYS A 86 -13.86 7.08 -1.44
CA LYS A 86 -14.55 7.45 -2.70
C LYS A 86 -13.61 8.15 -3.68
N ASP A 87 -12.82 9.11 -3.20
CA ASP A 87 -11.85 9.82 -4.04
C ASP A 87 -10.81 8.86 -4.62
N PHE A 88 -10.33 7.90 -3.84
CA PHE A 88 -9.45 6.85 -4.32
C PHE A 88 -10.13 5.95 -5.36
N VAL A 89 -11.33 5.47 -5.08
CA VAL A 89 -12.06 4.57 -5.99
C VAL A 89 -12.37 5.23 -7.33
N CYS A 90 -12.73 6.53 -7.31
CA CYS A 90 -13.00 7.29 -8.53
C CYS A 90 -11.76 7.51 -9.41
N ASN A 91 -10.58 7.61 -8.82
CA ASN A 91 -9.33 7.81 -9.55
C ASN A 91 -8.19 7.06 -8.86
N LYS A 92 -8.14 5.75 -9.11
CA LYS A 92 -7.19 4.84 -8.48
C LYS A 92 -5.74 5.17 -8.86
N ASN A 93 -4.98 5.66 -7.91
CA ASN A 93 -3.54 5.88 -8.04
C ASN A 93 -2.83 5.63 -6.72
N ILE A 94 -1.51 5.44 -6.80
CA ILE A 94 -0.67 5.12 -5.64
C ILE A 94 -0.73 6.20 -4.55
N PRO A 95 -0.57 7.51 -4.85
CA PRO A 95 -0.59 8.54 -3.81
C PRO A 95 -1.89 8.59 -3.01
N LYS A 96 -3.04 8.43 -3.66
CA LYS A 96 -4.34 8.42 -2.97
C LYS A 96 -4.51 7.18 -2.09
N CYS A 97 -4.05 6.03 -2.57
CA CYS A 97 -4.08 4.80 -1.79
C CYS A 97 -3.16 4.90 -0.55
N GLU A 98 -1.95 5.43 -0.72
CA GLU A 98 -1.01 5.68 0.38
C GLU A 98 -1.58 6.66 1.40
N ARG A 99 -2.23 7.72 0.94
CA ARG A 99 -2.90 8.67 1.82
C ARG A 99 -3.94 7.96 2.67
N TYR A 100 -4.83 7.18 2.06
CA TYR A 100 -5.85 6.42 2.79
C TYR A 100 -5.21 5.47 3.82
N LEU A 101 -4.25 4.64 3.43
CA LEU A 101 -3.57 3.68 4.31
C LEU A 101 -2.77 4.35 5.44
N THR A 102 -2.30 5.58 5.24
CA THR A 102 -1.59 6.36 6.26
C THR A 102 -2.56 6.97 7.27
N GLU A 103 -3.64 7.56 6.79
CA GLU A 103 -4.61 8.25 7.65
C GLU A 103 -5.54 7.26 8.38
N TYR A 104 -5.84 6.11 7.75
CA TYR A 104 -6.74 5.07 8.26
C TYR A 104 -6.09 3.68 8.26
N ALA A 105 -4.99 3.56 9.00
CA ALA A 105 -4.22 2.30 9.09
C ALA A 105 -5.04 1.10 9.61
N ASP A 106 -6.09 1.35 10.37
CA ASP A 106 -7.07 0.37 10.87
C ASP A 106 -8.50 0.69 10.40
N GLY A 107 -8.61 1.38 9.28
CA GLY A 107 -9.87 1.84 8.73
C GLY A 107 -10.72 0.72 8.12
N LYS A 108 -11.96 1.07 7.84
CA LYS A 108 -13.02 0.20 7.31
C LYS A 108 -12.64 -0.47 5.98
N TYR A 109 -11.91 0.25 5.11
CA TYR A 109 -11.51 -0.22 3.79
C TYR A 109 -10.02 -0.64 3.71
N LYS A 110 -9.37 -0.88 4.86
CA LYS A 110 -7.94 -1.24 4.93
C LYS A 110 -7.58 -2.42 4.03
N THR A 111 -8.36 -3.50 4.11
CA THR A 111 -8.08 -4.73 3.37
C THR A 111 -8.18 -4.49 1.87
N GLU A 112 -9.24 -3.84 1.42
CA GLU A 112 -9.46 -3.49 0.02
C GLU A 112 -8.39 -2.52 -0.48
N ALA A 113 -8.03 -1.53 0.33
CA ALA A 113 -6.97 -0.57 0.03
C ALA A 113 -5.61 -1.26 -0.13
N MET A 114 -5.27 -2.22 0.73
CA MET A 114 -4.03 -2.99 0.62
C MET A 114 -3.99 -3.85 -0.65
N ILE A 115 -5.10 -4.49 -1.00
CA ILE A 115 -5.21 -5.28 -2.24
C ILE A 115 -5.02 -4.37 -3.46
N GLU A 116 -5.72 -3.24 -3.51
CA GLU A 116 -5.61 -2.27 -4.61
C GLU A 116 -4.22 -1.62 -4.68
N TYR A 117 -3.60 -1.35 -3.54
CA TYR A 117 -2.24 -0.84 -3.49
C TYR A 117 -1.23 -1.81 -4.09
N ASN A 118 -1.29 -3.08 -3.70
CA ASN A 118 -0.45 -4.13 -4.27
C ASN A 118 -0.68 -4.25 -5.79
N ARG A 119 -1.94 -4.17 -6.25
CA ARG A 119 -2.27 -4.20 -7.67
C ARG A 119 -1.66 -3.02 -8.43
N LEU A 120 -1.73 -1.81 -7.88
CA LEU A 120 -1.15 -0.61 -8.50
C LEU A 120 0.38 -0.68 -8.54
N LEU A 121 1.02 -1.17 -7.47
CA LEU A 121 2.46 -1.39 -7.44
C LEU A 121 2.89 -2.44 -8.46
N PHE A 122 2.16 -3.55 -8.57
CA PHE A 122 2.41 -4.57 -9.58
C PHE A 122 2.30 -4.02 -11.01
N GLN A 123 1.25 -3.26 -11.30
CA GLN A 123 1.09 -2.59 -12.59
C GLN A 123 2.25 -1.62 -12.88
N THR A 124 2.78 -0.95 -11.86
CA THR A 124 3.92 -0.06 -11.99
C THR A 124 5.18 -0.84 -12.36
N VAL A 125 5.41 -1.99 -11.71
CA VAL A 125 6.52 -2.90 -12.05
C VAL A 125 6.40 -3.40 -13.50
N GLN A 126 5.19 -3.79 -13.93
CA GLN A 126 4.96 -4.25 -15.30
C GLN A 126 5.24 -3.17 -16.36
N LYS A 127 4.82 -1.92 -16.09
CA LYS A 127 5.01 -0.79 -17.02
C LYS A 127 6.43 -0.25 -17.02
N SER A 128 7.08 -0.25 -15.88
CA SER A 128 8.41 0.32 -15.68
C SER A 128 9.22 -0.56 -14.71
N PRO A 129 9.76 -1.69 -15.19
CA PRO A 129 10.56 -2.58 -14.37
C PRO A 129 11.87 -1.89 -13.94
N SER A 130 12.00 -1.65 -12.65
CA SER A 130 13.21 -1.10 -12.04
C SER A 130 13.42 -1.69 -10.65
N ALA A 131 14.67 -1.72 -10.18
CA ALA A 131 14.98 -2.22 -8.83
C ALA A 131 14.19 -1.48 -7.73
N SER A 132 13.95 -0.19 -7.91
CA SER A 132 13.15 0.63 -6.98
C SER A 132 11.68 0.22 -6.98
N ASN A 133 11.07 0.05 -8.17
CA ASN A 133 9.66 -0.36 -8.27
C ASN A 133 9.46 -1.80 -7.77
N PHE A 134 10.39 -2.70 -8.08
CA PHE A 134 10.38 -4.05 -7.52
C PHE A 134 10.48 -4.03 -6.01
N LYS A 135 11.43 -3.28 -5.45
CA LYS A 135 11.59 -3.16 -4.01
C LYS A 135 10.32 -2.66 -3.33
N ARG A 136 9.71 -1.60 -3.88
CA ARG A 136 8.48 -1.03 -3.35
C ARG A 136 7.33 -2.03 -3.35
N PHE A 137 7.16 -2.77 -4.44
CA PHE A 137 6.15 -3.82 -4.54
C PHE A 137 6.39 -4.92 -3.49
N PHE A 138 7.63 -5.43 -3.35
CA PHE A 138 7.96 -6.49 -2.40
C PHE A 138 7.81 -6.10 -0.94
N ASP A 139 8.11 -4.84 -0.63
CA ASP A 139 7.98 -4.35 0.75
C ASP A 139 6.52 -4.32 1.20
N HIS A 140 5.58 -4.25 0.26
CA HIS A 140 4.15 -4.11 0.52
C HIS A 140 3.30 -5.32 0.16
N ASP A 141 3.76 -6.23 -0.71
CA ASP A 141 3.00 -7.45 -1.04
C ASP A 141 3.11 -8.51 0.08
N ARG A 142 2.53 -8.18 1.22
CA ARG A 142 2.48 -9.08 2.38
C ARG A 142 1.46 -10.21 2.22
N LEU A 143 0.55 -10.09 1.25
CA LEU A 143 -0.58 -11.01 1.09
C LEU A 143 -0.35 -12.02 -0.04
N ASN A 144 0.77 -11.95 -0.76
CA ASN A 144 1.03 -12.78 -1.97
C ASN A 144 -0.16 -12.83 -2.94
N THR A 145 -0.87 -11.70 -3.07
CA THR A 145 -2.21 -11.64 -3.66
C THR A 145 -2.19 -11.79 -5.18
N PHE A 146 -1.04 -11.53 -5.81
CA PHE A 146 -0.92 -11.45 -7.28
C PHE A 146 -0.07 -12.54 -7.89
N PHE A 147 0.51 -13.41 -7.07
CA PHE A 147 1.38 -14.45 -7.56
C PHE A 147 0.98 -15.81 -6.98
N ASN A 148 0.31 -16.62 -7.78
CA ASN A 148 -0.09 -18.00 -7.47
C ASN A 148 0.90 -19.04 -8.04
N GLY A 149 2.18 -18.72 -8.13
CA GLY A 149 3.18 -19.58 -8.69
C GLY A 149 4.37 -19.76 -7.76
N ARG A 150 5.37 -20.48 -8.24
CA ARG A 150 6.65 -20.54 -7.56
C ARG A 150 7.28 -19.16 -7.48
N SER A 151 7.96 -18.86 -6.38
CA SER A 151 8.76 -17.67 -6.26
C SER A 151 9.91 -17.69 -7.28
N LYS A 152 10.51 -16.52 -7.56
CA LYS A 152 11.71 -16.46 -8.41
C LYS A 152 12.81 -17.39 -7.93
N ARG A 153 13.03 -17.48 -6.62
CA ARG A 153 14.01 -18.40 -6.01
C ARG A 153 13.70 -19.85 -6.32
N GLU A 154 12.44 -20.25 -6.08
CA GLU A 154 12.02 -21.64 -6.30
C GLU A 154 12.11 -22.04 -7.78
N SER A 155 11.72 -21.14 -8.69
CA SER A 155 11.80 -21.38 -10.13
C SER A 155 13.25 -21.46 -10.62
N MET A 156 14.13 -20.61 -10.10
CA MET A 156 15.57 -20.65 -10.40
C MET A 156 16.22 -21.93 -9.85
N ALA A 157 15.96 -22.25 -8.58
CA ALA A 157 16.47 -23.47 -7.95
C ALA A 157 15.98 -24.72 -8.68
N GLN A 158 14.74 -24.72 -9.15
CA GLN A 158 14.21 -25.82 -9.95
C GLN A 158 14.92 -25.96 -11.30
N ALA A 159 15.18 -24.87 -12.02
CA ALA A 159 15.91 -24.93 -13.29
C ALA A 159 17.31 -25.53 -13.10
N LEU A 160 18.02 -25.09 -12.07
CA LEU A 160 19.36 -25.60 -11.74
C LEU A 160 19.31 -27.08 -11.30
N SER A 161 18.35 -27.47 -10.48
CA SER A 161 18.17 -28.85 -10.04
C SER A 161 17.85 -29.79 -11.21
N ILE A 162 17.03 -29.39 -12.15
CA ILE A 162 16.72 -30.16 -13.36
C ILE A 162 17.97 -30.32 -14.23
N TYR A 163 18.79 -29.27 -14.31
CA TYR A 163 20.06 -29.36 -15.05
C TYR A 163 21.05 -30.35 -14.37
N ASP A 164 21.14 -30.31 -13.05
CA ASP A 164 21.95 -31.29 -12.30
C ASP A 164 21.44 -32.71 -12.52
N ASP A 165 20.13 -32.96 -12.47
CA ASP A 165 19.54 -34.27 -12.76
C ASP A 165 19.87 -34.75 -14.17
N TYR A 166 19.95 -33.85 -15.14
CA TYR A 166 20.40 -34.19 -16.48
C TYR A 166 21.89 -34.53 -16.50
N LEU A 167 22.76 -33.78 -15.83
CA LEU A 167 24.18 -34.01 -15.76
C LEU A 167 24.51 -35.36 -15.07
N TYR A 168 23.72 -35.75 -14.08
CA TYR A 168 23.82 -37.03 -13.39
C TYR A 168 23.16 -38.19 -14.15
N GLY A 169 22.53 -37.92 -15.31
CA GLY A 169 21.90 -38.95 -16.14
C GLY A 169 20.55 -39.45 -15.62
N ASN A 170 19.94 -38.75 -14.66
CA ASN A 170 18.64 -39.11 -14.07
C ASN A 170 17.47 -38.86 -15.02
N ILE A 171 17.60 -37.88 -15.94
CA ILE A 171 16.60 -37.55 -16.94
C ILE A 171 17.23 -37.42 -18.33
N CYS A 172 16.42 -37.65 -19.37
CA CYS A 172 16.91 -37.49 -20.74
C CYS A 172 16.95 -36.03 -21.16
N LYS A 173 17.77 -35.73 -22.17
CA LYS A 173 18.00 -34.41 -22.72
C LYS A 173 16.71 -33.65 -23.10
N ALA A 174 15.80 -34.31 -23.81
CA ALA A 174 14.56 -33.67 -24.26
C ALA A 174 13.65 -33.28 -23.05
N GLN A 175 13.58 -34.11 -22.05
CA GLN A 175 12.85 -33.85 -20.83
C GLN A 175 13.50 -32.73 -20.02
N ALA A 176 14.82 -32.73 -19.89
CA ALA A 176 15.56 -31.68 -19.23
C ALA A 176 15.29 -30.31 -19.88
N ILE A 177 15.43 -30.19 -21.20
CA ILE A 177 15.19 -28.96 -21.95
C ILE A 177 13.75 -28.46 -21.74
N ALA A 178 12.76 -29.33 -21.86
CA ALA A 178 11.37 -28.95 -21.70
C ALA A 178 11.07 -28.42 -20.27
N SER A 179 11.54 -29.15 -19.24
CA SER A 179 11.33 -28.79 -17.85
C SER A 179 12.11 -27.53 -17.43
N ILE A 180 13.33 -27.33 -17.93
CA ILE A 180 14.11 -26.12 -17.70
C ILE A 180 13.45 -24.92 -18.35
N LYS A 181 12.97 -25.04 -19.60
CA LYS A 181 12.23 -23.96 -20.27
C LYS A 181 10.96 -23.58 -19.50
N GLN A 182 10.26 -24.55 -18.96
CA GLN A 182 9.10 -24.29 -18.10
C GLN A 182 9.50 -23.52 -16.84
N ALA A 183 10.55 -23.97 -16.13
CA ALA A 183 11.02 -23.28 -14.92
C ALA A 183 11.52 -21.86 -15.22
N ILE A 184 12.16 -21.63 -16.37
CA ILE A 184 12.55 -20.29 -16.85
C ILE A 184 11.32 -19.44 -17.09
N ALA A 185 10.30 -19.96 -17.77
CA ALA A 185 9.05 -19.22 -18.01
C ALA A 185 8.34 -18.84 -16.69
N GLU A 186 8.33 -19.74 -15.72
CA GLU A 186 7.80 -19.47 -14.37
C GLU A 186 8.61 -18.37 -13.67
N TYR A 187 9.94 -18.39 -13.76
CA TYR A 187 10.81 -17.34 -13.23
C TYR A 187 10.54 -15.97 -13.87
N GLU A 188 10.40 -15.93 -15.19
CA GLU A 188 10.12 -14.68 -15.93
C GLU A 188 8.73 -14.13 -15.60
N GLN A 189 7.75 -15.01 -15.36
CA GLN A 189 6.40 -14.63 -14.96
C GLN A 189 6.33 -14.24 -13.49
N ALA A 190 7.26 -14.69 -12.65
CA ALA A 190 7.34 -14.33 -11.25
C ALA A 190 7.88 -12.89 -11.08
N PRO A 191 7.05 -11.87 -10.90
CA PRO A 191 7.50 -10.47 -10.96
C PRO A 191 8.25 -10.06 -9.70
N TYR A 192 8.27 -10.88 -8.65
CA TYR A 192 8.83 -10.49 -7.37
C TYR A 192 9.54 -11.63 -6.63
N LEU A 193 10.31 -11.24 -5.64
CA LEU A 193 10.93 -12.11 -4.65
C LEU A 193 10.08 -12.15 -3.38
N SER A 194 9.82 -13.33 -2.84
CA SER A 194 9.15 -13.47 -1.55
C SER A 194 10.01 -12.88 -0.41
N PRO A 195 9.44 -12.62 0.78
CA PRO A 195 10.23 -12.16 1.93
C PRO A 195 11.39 -13.10 2.31
N GLY A 196 11.23 -14.42 2.11
CA GLY A 196 12.31 -15.40 2.28
C GLY A 196 13.41 -15.26 1.22
N ASP A 197 13.01 -14.92 -0.02
CA ASP A 197 13.94 -14.71 -1.12
C ASP A 197 14.80 -13.45 -0.93
N LYS A 198 14.30 -12.42 -0.24
CA LYS A 198 15.08 -11.20 0.05
C LYS A 198 16.34 -11.47 0.88
N LYS A 199 16.26 -12.39 1.84
CA LYS A 199 17.45 -12.82 2.60
C LYS A 199 18.43 -13.53 1.69
N TYR A 200 17.91 -14.38 0.80
CA TYR A 200 18.69 -15.15 -0.13
C TYR A 200 19.42 -14.26 -1.15
N THR A 201 18.78 -13.24 -1.71
CA THR A 201 19.40 -12.34 -2.70
C THR A 201 20.62 -11.58 -2.21
N ASN A 202 20.82 -11.47 -0.90
CA ASN A 202 21.99 -10.84 -0.30
C ASN A 202 23.13 -11.84 -0.02
N THR A 203 22.97 -13.10 -0.35
CA THR A 203 23.96 -14.15 -0.09
C THR A 203 24.89 -14.38 -1.29
N LEU A 204 26.07 -14.96 -1.01
CA LEU A 204 26.98 -15.42 -2.05
C LEU A 204 26.39 -16.57 -2.87
N GLU A 205 25.55 -17.41 -2.23
CA GLU A 205 24.79 -18.46 -2.86
C GLU A 205 23.90 -17.92 -3.99
N TYR A 206 23.10 -16.89 -3.71
CA TYR A 206 22.28 -16.25 -4.75
C TYR A 206 23.10 -15.72 -5.92
N LYS A 207 24.26 -15.12 -5.65
CA LYS A 207 25.12 -14.59 -6.73
C LYS A 207 25.61 -15.71 -7.62
N LYS A 208 25.99 -16.84 -7.06
CA LYS A 208 26.41 -18.04 -7.79
C LYS A 208 25.23 -18.58 -8.60
N ASP A 209 24.10 -18.87 -7.93
CA ASP A 209 22.92 -19.43 -8.57
C ASP A 209 22.38 -18.53 -9.69
N SER A 210 22.45 -17.22 -9.52
CA SER A 210 22.05 -16.25 -10.55
C SER A 210 22.94 -16.32 -11.78
N ILE A 211 24.26 -16.49 -11.62
CA ILE A 211 25.21 -16.66 -12.73
C ILE A 211 24.95 -17.98 -13.44
N ASP A 212 24.81 -19.05 -12.70
CA ASP A 212 24.56 -20.40 -13.22
C ASP A 212 23.22 -20.45 -13.95
N TYR A 213 22.18 -19.80 -13.41
CA TYR A 213 20.87 -19.69 -14.05
C TYR A 213 20.92 -18.91 -15.36
N GLU A 214 21.59 -17.75 -15.40
CA GLU A 214 21.72 -16.98 -16.65
C GLU A 214 22.52 -17.74 -17.72
N THR A 215 23.54 -18.47 -17.30
CA THR A 215 24.30 -19.35 -18.18
C THR A 215 23.40 -20.44 -18.75
N LEU A 216 22.65 -21.12 -17.89
CA LEU A 216 21.72 -22.18 -18.27
C LEU A 216 20.63 -21.66 -19.23
N LYS A 217 20.09 -20.46 -18.98
CA LYS A 217 19.11 -19.79 -19.84
C LYS A 217 19.64 -19.54 -21.25
N LEU A 218 20.88 -19.07 -21.36
CA LEU A 218 21.53 -18.88 -22.64
C LEU A 218 21.74 -20.21 -23.38
N GLU A 219 22.17 -21.20 -22.67
CA GLU A 219 22.46 -22.54 -23.19
C GLU A 219 21.20 -23.26 -23.67
N VAL A 220 20.10 -23.22 -22.95
CA VAL A 220 18.83 -23.86 -23.34
C VAL A 220 18.22 -23.22 -24.60
N ASN A 221 18.48 -21.93 -24.81
CA ASN A 221 18.01 -21.21 -26.00
C ASN A 221 18.96 -21.35 -27.21
N SER A 222 20.16 -21.88 -27.01
CA SER A 222 21.16 -22.13 -28.10
C SER A 222 21.71 -23.55 -27.99
N PRO A 223 20.92 -24.59 -28.35
CA PRO A 223 21.23 -26.01 -28.12
C PRO A 223 22.56 -26.50 -28.72
N SER A 224 23.14 -25.76 -29.65
CA SER A 224 24.43 -26.12 -30.30
C SER A 224 25.67 -25.84 -29.42
N LYS A 225 25.51 -25.13 -28.31
CA LYS A 225 26.61 -24.78 -27.38
C LYS A 225 26.66 -25.65 -26.14
N LEU A 226 25.61 -26.41 -25.87
CA LEU A 226 25.40 -27.12 -24.62
C LEU A 226 26.09 -28.48 -24.51
N GLY A 227 26.75 -29.01 -25.49
CA GLY A 227 26.99 -30.45 -25.41
C GLY A 227 25.71 -31.24 -25.07
N LEU A 228 24.57 -30.53 -25.01
CA LEU A 228 23.21 -31.01 -24.91
C LEU A 228 22.71 -31.43 -26.29
#